data_4865cc202735ef6b30a3cef46129a938
#
_entry.id   4865cc202735ef6b30a3cef46129a938
#
_cell.length_a   1.000
_cell.length_b   1.000
_cell.length_c   1.000
_cell.angle_alpha   90.00
_cell.angle_beta   90.00
_cell.angle_gamma   90.00
#
_symmetry.space_group_name_H-M   'P 1'
#
loop_
_entity.id
_entity.type
_entity.pdbx_description
1 polymer ?
#
loop_
_entity_poly.entity_id
_entity_poly.type
_entity_poly.pdbx_seq_one_letter_code
_entity_poly.pdbx_strand_id
1 'polypeptide(L)'
;MALKDLTLIKTHLFFCNGGTCKNKGAEEATAEIRRLIVQSGLGESVHTTKTLCNGRCKDGPIIISQPEGLWFREMTMHKAEFFVQQYLIKGRVPERIRLYRYGEPQINVAESSQAVEG
;
A
#
# COMPACT_ATOMS: atom_id res chain seq x y z
N MET A 1 -19.01 5.97 -17.25
CA MET A 1 -17.87 6.01 -16.36
C MET A 1 -17.06 7.26 -16.60
N ALA A 2 -16.69 7.95 -15.55
CA ALA A 2 -15.93 9.18 -15.69
C ALA A 2 -14.46 8.87 -15.88
N LEU A 3 -13.80 9.67 -16.69
CA LEU A 3 -12.38 9.52 -16.88
C LEU A 3 -11.65 10.13 -15.70
N LYS A 4 -10.50 9.57 -15.37
CA LYS A 4 -9.70 10.08 -14.28
C LYS A 4 -8.94 11.32 -14.74
N ASP A 5 -8.98 12.37 -13.94
CA ASP A 5 -8.23 13.59 -14.25
C ASP A 5 -6.83 13.41 -13.66
N LEU A 6 -5.88 13.10 -14.52
CA LEU A 6 -4.52 12.78 -14.07
C LEU A 6 -3.80 13.97 -13.45
N THR A 7 -4.23 15.19 -13.77
CA THR A 7 -3.56 16.37 -13.23
C THR A 7 -3.86 16.59 -11.75
N LEU A 8 -4.88 15.91 -11.23
CA LEU A 8 -5.25 16.05 -9.83
C LEU A 8 -4.63 14.94 -8.96
N ILE A 9 -4.03 13.93 -9.57
CA ILE A 9 -3.49 12.81 -8.82
C ILE A 9 -2.19 13.17 -8.15
N LYS A 10 -2.12 12.98 -6.84
CA LYS A 10 -0.91 13.23 -6.07
C LYS A 10 -0.23 11.93 -5.67
N THR A 11 -0.98 10.85 -5.58
CA THR A 11 -0.45 9.56 -5.14
C THR A 11 -1.09 8.47 -5.98
N HIS A 12 -0.27 7.55 -6.47
CA HIS A 12 -0.77 6.40 -7.21
C HIS A 12 -0.35 5.14 -6.45
N LEU A 13 -1.33 4.40 -5.96
CA LEU A 13 -1.07 3.18 -5.21
C LEU A 13 -1.25 1.98 -6.12
N PHE A 14 -0.30 1.06 -6.05
CA PHE A 14 -0.37 -0.20 -6.79
C PHE A 14 -0.53 -1.32 -5.77
N PHE A 15 -1.63 -2.07 -5.87
CA PHE A 15 -1.90 -3.16 -4.94
C PHE A 15 -1.53 -4.48 -5.60
N CYS A 16 -0.55 -5.17 -5.03
CA CYS A 16 -0.13 -6.46 -5.55
C CYS A 16 -1.22 -7.48 -5.27
N ASN A 17 -1.77 -8.06 -6.34
CA ASN A 17 -2.80 -9.08 -6.23
C ASN A 17 -2.36 -10.35 -6.97
N GLY A 18 -1.07 -10.62 -6.99
CA GLY A 18 -0.58 -11.90 -7.49
C GLY A 18 -1.06 -13.03 -6.57
N GLY A 19 -0.86 -14.27 -6.98
CA GLY A 19 -1.43 -15.39 -6.28
C GLY A 19 -1.16 -15.44 -4.79
N THR A 20 0.09 -15.25 -4.39
CA THR A 20 0.45 -15.32 -2.98
C THR A 20 -0.14 -14.15 -2.19
N CYS A 21 -0.06 -12.95 -2.73
CA CYS A 21 -0.63 -11.79 -2.04
C CYS A 21 -2.15 -11.93 -1.91
N LYS A 22 -2.79 -12.46 -2.96
CA LYS A 22 -4.22 -12.65 -2.94
C LYS A 22 -4.59 -13.65 -1.84
N ASN A 23 -3.83 -14.73 -1.69
CA ASN A 23 -4.09 -15.70 -0.64
C ASN A 23 -3.87 -15.13 0.75
N LYS A 24 -3.11 -14.05 0.87
CA LYS A 24 -2.86 -13.39 2.14
C LYS A 24 -3.83 -12.24 2.41
N GLY A 25 -4.86 -12.10 1.60
CA GLY A 25 -5.89 -11.10 1.83
C GLY A 25 -5.76 -9.81 1.06
N ALA A 26 -5.02 -9.83 -0.07
CA ALA A 26 -4.81 -8.60 -0.84
C ALA A 26 -6.09 -8.01 -1.40
N GLU A 27 -7.03 -8.86 -1.85
CA GLU A 27 -8.26 -8.34 -2.42
C GLU A 27 -9.10 -7.61 -1.38
N GLU A 28 -9.19 -8.19 -0.20
CA GLU A 28 -9.95 -7.58 0.88
C GLU A 28 -9.31 -6.26 1.30
N ALA A 29 -7.98 -6.24 1.38
CA ALA A 29 -7.27 -5.02 1.75
C ALA A 29 -7.47 -3.94 0.68
N THR A 30 -7.39 -4.32 -0.59
CA THR A 30 -7.60 -3.37 -1.69
C THR A 30 -8.98 -2.75 -1.61
N ALA A 31 -10.00 -3.58 -1.41
CA ALA A 31 -11.38 -3.09 -1.34
C ALA A 31 -11.56 -2.13 -0.17
N GLU A 32 -11.01 -2.49 0.98
CA GLU A 32 -11.18 -1.65 2.17
C GLU A 32 -10.44 -0.32 2.03
N ILE A 33 -9.23 -0.33 1.49
CA ILE A 33 -8.49 0.90 1.30
C ILE A 33 -9.19 1.80 0.29
N ARG A 34 -9.72 1.22 -0.79
CA ARG A 34 -10.47 2.01 -1.76
C ARG A 34 -11.71 2.64 -1.14
N ARG A 35 -12.39 1.90 -0.27
CA ARG A 35 -13.57 2.42 0.41
C ARG A 35 -13.20 3.60 1.30
N LEU A 36 -12.10 3.47 2.04
CA LEU A 36 -11.64 4.52 2.94
C LEU A 36 -11.16 5.75 2.17
N ILE A 37 -10.56 5.56 1.02
CA ILE A 37 -10.11 6.67 0.18
C ILE A 37 -11.31 7.51 -0.24
N VAL A 38 -12.37 6.86 -0.70
CA VAL A 38 -13.57 7.57 -1.12
C VAL A 38 -14.23 8.24 0.08
N GLN A 39 -14.33 7.53 1.20
CA GLN A 39 -14.96 8.06 2.39
C GLN A 39 -14.23 9.28 2.93
N SER A 40 -12.91 9.33 2.76
CA SER A 40 -12.10 10.42 3.26
C SER A 40 -11.98 11.59 2.28
N GLY A 41 -12.68 11.52 1.14
CA GLY A 41 -12.64 12.60 0.17
C GLY A 41 -11.38 12.64 -0.65
N LEU A 42 -10.63 11.54 -0.72
CA LEU A 42 -9.37 11.48 -1.43
C LEU A 42 -9.47 10.88 -2.84
N GLY A 43 -10.68 10.61 -3.30
CA GLY A 43 -10.87 9.86 -4.54
C GLY A 43 -10.25 10.48 -5.77
N GLU A 44 -10.13 11.80 -5.82
CA GLU A 44 -9.55 12.45 -6.99
C GLU A 44 -8.05 12.55 -6.91
N SER A 45 -7.48 12.59 -5.72
CA SER A 45 -6.04 12.77 -5.56
C SER A 45 -5.28 11.47 -5.41
N VAL A 46 -5.96 10.37 -5.10
CA VAL A 46 -5.32 9.07 -4.93
C VAL A 46 -5.89 8.10 -5.95
N HIS A 47 -5.04 7.65 -6.85
CA HIS A 47 -5.43 6.68 -7.86
C HIS A 47 -4.94 5.31 -7.43
N THR A 48 -5.70 4.26 -7.73
CA THR A 48 -5.33 2.90 -7.32
C THR A 48 -5.37 1.97 -8.51
N THR A 49 -4.42 1.03 -8.55
CA THR A 49 -4.34 0.04 -9.61
C THR A 49 -4.01 -1.31 -8.98
N LYS A 50 -4.70 -2.36 -9.38
CA LYS A 50 -4.33 -3.70 -8.98
C LYS A 50 -3.29 -4.21 -9.96
N THR A 51 -2.31 -4.95 -9.45
CA THR A 51 -1.26 -5.52 -10.31
C THR A 51 -1.16 -7.01 -10.05
N LEU A 52 -0.37 -7.66 -10.88
CA LEU A 52 0.00 -9.05 -10.63
C LEU A 52 1.20 -9.03 -9.70
N CYS A 53 1.95 -10.13 -9.62
CA CYS A 53 3.05 -10.26 -8.67
C CYS A 53 4.15 -9.23 -8.90
N ASN A 54 4.64 -8.65 -7.80
CA ASN A 54 5.71 -7.66 -7.86
C ASN A 54 7.02 -8.18 -7.26
N GLY A 55 7.13 -9.49 -7.06
CA GLY A 55 8.40 -10.08 -6.68
C GLY A 55 8.71 -10.14 -5.20
N ARG A 56 7.80 -9.70 -4.34
CA ARG A 56 8.03 -9.74 -2.89
C ARG A 56 6.92 -10.49 -2.18
N CYS A 57 6.57 -11.64 -2.70
CA CYS A 57 5.45 -12.42 -2.18
C CYS A 57 5.53 -12.70 -0.68
N LYS A 58 6.73 -12.97 -0.18
CA LYS A 58 6.83 -13.31 1.23
C LYS A 58 6.53 -12.12 2.14
N ASP A 59 6.61 -10.91 1.63
CA ASP A 59 6.31 -9.72 2.42
C ASP A 59 4.90 -9.20 2.17
N GLY A 60 4.10 -9.95 1.41
CA GLY A 60 2.76 -9.51 1.02
C GLY A 60 1.75 -9.49 2.14
N PRO A 61 0.62 -8.85 1.88
CA PRO A 61 0.31 -8.12 0.66
C PRO A 61 1.13 -6.83 0.53
N ILE A 62 1.55 -6.53 -0.69
CA ILE A 62 2.41 -5.38 -0.95
C ILE A 62 1.60 -4.24 -1.53
N ILE A 63 1.90 -3.02 -1.10
CA ILE A 63 1.38 -1.81 -1.74
C ILE A 63 2.58 -0.97 -2.12
N ILE A 64 2.58 -0.47 -3.36
CA ILE A 64 3.64 0.42 -3.84
C ILE A 64 3.03 1.79 -4.06
N SER A 65 3.68 2.83 -3.58
CA SER A 65 3.19 4.19 -3.71
C SER A 65 4.14 5.03 -4.54
N GLN A 66 3.58 5.69 -5.56
CA GLN A 66 4.33 6.59 -6.40
C GLN A 66 3.71 7.98 -6.26
N PRO A 67 4.47 9.04 -6.41
CA PRO A 67 5.83 9.11 -6.94
C PRO A 67 6.92 8.89 -5.89
N GLU A 68 6.55 8.67 -4.64
CA GLU A 68 7.56 8.55 -3.59
C GLU A 68 8.39 7.27 -3.63
N GLY A 69 7.93 6.27 -4.35
CA GLY A 69 8.70 5.04 -4.48
C GLY A 69 8.73 4.21 -3.21
N LEU A 70 7.64 4.26 -2.44
CA LEU A 70 7.55 3.52 -1.18
C LEU A 70 6.91 2.17 -1.39
N TRP A 71 7.44 1.15 -0.73
CA TRP A 71 6.86 -0.20 -0.74
C TRP A 71 6.43 -0.51 0.68
N PHE A 72 5.17 -0.91 0.85
CA PHE A 72 4.63 -1.25 2.17
C PHE A 72 4.39 -2.75 2.24
N ARG A 73 4.67 -3.33 3.41
CA ARG A 73 4.60 -4.78 3.62
C ARG A 73 3.39 -5.19 4.43
N GLU A 74 2.98 -6.44 4.24
CA GLU A 74 1.95 -7.05 5.09
C GLU A 74 0.70 -6.19 5.24
N MET A 75 0.27 -5.61 4.15
CA MET A 75 -0.85 -4.69 4.16
C MET A 75 -2.16 -5.44 4.04
N THR A 76 -2.57 -6.06 5.16
CA THR A 76 -3.83 -6.77 5.22
C THR A 76 -4.97 -5.78 5.49
N MET A 77 -6.20 -6.26 5.41
CA MET A 77 -7.36 -5.42 5.67
C MET A 77 -7.32 -4.80 7.06
N HIS A 78 -6.73 -5.51 8.04
CA HIS A 78 -6.67 -5.00 9.39
C HIS A 78 -5.82 -3.73 9.51
N LYS A 79 -4.92 -3.50 8.56
CA LYS A 79 -4.08 -2.31 8.59
C LYS A 79 -4.57 -1.22 7.66
N ALA A 80 -5.69 -1.43 6.99
CA ALA A 80 -6.18 -0.48 5.99
C ALA A 80 -6.42 0.90 6.57
N GLU A 81 -7.13 0.97 7.70
CA GLU A 81 -7.43 2.26 8.29
C GLU A 81 -6.18 2.95 8.78
N PHE A 82 -5.27 2.19 9.40
CA PHE A 82 -4.01 2.73 9.87
C PHE A 82 -3.21 3.32 8.70
N PHE A 83 -3.16 2.60 7.59
CA PHE A 83 -2.43 3.05 6.41
C PHE A 83 -3.03 4.34 5.85
N VAL A 84 -4.33 4.38 5.69
CA VAL A 84 -5.00 5.55 5.12
C VAL A 84 -4.81 6.75 6.04
N GLN A 85 -5.03 6.58 7.35
CA GLN A 85 -4.90 7.68 8.29
C GLN A 85 -3.47 8.20 8.39
N GLN A 86 -2.51 7.32 8.52
CA GLN A 86 -1.13 7.76 8.73
C GLN A 86 -0.46 8.23 7.44
N TYR A 87 -0.61 7.47 6.37
CA TYR A 87 0.10 7.79 5.14
C TYR A 87 -0.66 8.74 4.23
N LEU A 88 -1.89 8.43 3.91
CA LEU A 88 -2.63 9.22 2.93
C LEU A 88 -3.14 10.53 3.51
N ILE A 89 -3.55 10.55 4.76
CA ILE A 89 -4.11 11.76 5.37
C ILE A 89 -3.04 12.57 6.07
N LYS A 90 -2.25 11.97 6.96
CA LYS A 90 -1.27 12.70 7.74
C LYS A 90 0.09 12.83 7.07
N GLY A 91 0.32 12.10 6.00
CA GLY A 91 1.60 12.18 5.27
C GLY A 91 2.77 11.55 5.99
N ARG A 92 2.51 10.62 6.92
CA ARG A 92 3.56 9.95 7.66
C ARG A 92 3.83 8.58 7.09
N VAL A 93 5.06 8.08 7.26
CA VAL A 93 5.44 6.76 6.78
C VAL A 93 5.82 5.91 7.98
N PRO A 94 4.87 5.12 8.52
CA PRO A 94 5.17 4.29 9.69
C PRO A 94 6.24 3.26 9.36
N GLU A 95 7.29 3.20 10.18
CA GLU A 95 8.41 2.32 9.92
C GLU A 95 8.02 0.85 9.83
N ARG A 96 7.10 0.43 10.68
CA ARG A 96 6.81 -0.99 10.74
C ARG A 96 6.09 -1.54 9.52
N ILE A 97 5.48 -0.67 8.70
CA ILE A 97 4.85 -1.14 7.48
C ILE A 97 5.67 -0.78 6.24
N ARG A 98 6.76 -0.04 6.40
CA ARG A 98 7.59 0.35 5.27
C ARG A 98 8.60 -0.77 4.99
N LEU A 99 8.53 -1.33 3.80
CA LEU A 99 9.50 -2.33 3.38
C LEU A 99 10.70 -1.66 2.74
N TYR A 100 10.46 -0.65 1.91
CA TYR A 100 11.53 -0.06 1.13
C TYR A 100 11.11 1.30 0.57
N ARG A 101 12.08 2.18 0.41
CA ARG A 101 11.88 3.42 -0.32
C ARG A 101 12.93 3.44 -1.42
N TYR A 102 12.53 3.76 -2.62
CA TYR A 102 13.40 3.75 -3.77
C TYR A 102 14.65 4.60 -3.46
N GLY A 103 15.82 4.03 -3.70
CA GLY A 103 17.07 4.70 -3.43
C GLY A 103 17.76 4.29 -2.14
N GLU A 104 17.04 3.58 -1.24
CA GLU A 104 17.68 3.11 -0.02
C GLU A 104 18.61 1.96 -0.37
N PRO A 105 19.72 1.80 0.36
CA PRO A 105 20.67 0.72 0.07
C PRO A 105 20.20 -0.66 0.49
N GLN A 106 19.21 -0.74 1.39
CA GLN A 106 18.74 -2.02 1.89
C GLN A 106 17.24 -1.95 2.17
N ILE A 107 16.58 -3.09 2.14
CA ILE A 107 15.18 -3.14 2.53
C ILE A 107 15.12 -3.05 4.06
N ASN A 108 13.99 -2.62 4.56
CA ASN A 108 13.78 -2.49 5.99
C ASN A 108 13.35 -3.85 6.56
N VAL A 109 14.30 -4.64 7.03
CA VAL A 109 13.98 -5.97 7.54
C VAL A 109 13.77 -6.04 9.04
N ALA A 110 14.16 -4.98 9.76
CA ALA A 110 14.01 -5.01 11.20
C ALA A 110 12.59 -5.28 11.64
N GLU A 111 11.65 -4.64 10.99
CA GLU A 111 10.29 -4.81 11.36
C GLU A 111 9.75 -6.20 11.05
N SER A 112 10.18 -6.78 9.96
CA SER A 112 9.65 -8.08 9.64
C SER A 112 10.14 -9.13 10.61
N SER A 113 11.33 -8.94 11.15
CA SER A 113 11.78 -9.95 12.06
C SER A 113 11.10 -9.82 13.39
N GLN A 114 10.57 -8.65 13.68
CA GLN A 114 9.93 -8.52 14.91
C GLN A 114 8.66 -9.18 14.86
N ALA A 115 8.26 -9.40 13.78
CA ALA A 115 7.01 -9.95 13.72
C ALA A 115 7.08 -11.17 14.37
N VAL A 116 8.18 -11.34 14.68
CA VAL A 116 8.32 -12.35 15.31
C VAL A 116 7.73 -12.34 16.39
N GLU A 117 7.71 -11.63 16.61
CA GLU A 117 7.14 -11.60 17.37
C GLU A 117 6.20 -11.84 16.97
N GLY A 118 6.54 -11.95 16.55
CA GLY A 118 5.76 -12.25 16.16
C GLY A 118 5.34 -12.43 15.56
#